data_5983e481a6665bce5825c79c56ebd8e8
#
_entry.id   5983e481a6665bce5825c79c56ebd8e8
#
_cell.length_a   1.000
_cell.length_b   1.000
_cell.length_c   1.000
_cell.angle_alpha   90.00
_cell.angle_beta   90.00
_cell.angle_gamma   90.00
#
_symmetry.space_group_name_H-M   'P 1'
#
loop_
_entity.id
_entity.type
_entity.pdbx_description
1 polymer ?
#
loop_
_entity_poly.entity_id
_entity_poly.type
_entity_poly.pdbx_seq_one_letter_code
_entity_poly.pdbx_strand_id
1 'polypeptide(L)'
;MKTVFVFLWGLMLGGIVQAQGSLQFNQALLLESSASSCTSCWTVPAGKVWKITGISGNSTNGVPLYINGKELGFISPYSSNSLNFNYLTVFPIWLPAGSILGFSNLGSNRNAAFWGIEFNVIP
;
A
#
# COMPACT_ATOMS: atom_id res chain seq x y z
N MET A 1 13.70 -0.19 -55.40
CA MET A 1 13.18 0.71 -54.37
C MET A 1 12.00 0.17 -53.54
N LYS A 2 11.37 -0.89 -53.86
CA LYS A 2 10.22 -1.40 -53.08
C LYS A 2 10.61 -2.29 -51.87
N THR A 3 11.83 -2.76 -51.79
CA THR A 3 12.29 -3.69 -50.72
C THR A 3 12.80 -3.01 -49.48
N VAL A 4 13.18 -1.72 -49.56
CA VAL A 4 13.72 -0.96 -48.40
C VAL A 4 12.61 -0.46 -47.48
N PHE A 5 11.40 -0.25 -48.01
CA PHE A 5 10.26 0.25 -47.18
C PHE A 5 9.69 -0.82 -46.24
N VAL A 6 9.76 -2.05 -46.58
CA VAL A 6 9.23 -3.16 -45.73
C VAL A 6 10.13 -3.42 -44.53
N PHE A 7 11.45 -3.21 -44.67
CA PHE A 7 12.39 -3.37 -43.55
C PHE A 7 12.28 -2.22 -42.47
N LEU A 8 11.94 -1.02 -42.91
CA LEU A 8 11.77 0.10 -41.98
C LEU A 8 10.49 -0.01 -41.14
N TRP A 9 9.43 -0.61 -41.67
CA TRP A 9 8.19 -0.87 -40.95
C TRP A 9 8.33 -2.02 -39.94
N GLY A 10 9.15 -2.99 -40.20
CA GLY A 10 9.44 -4.09 -39.28
C GLY A 10 10.20 -3.62 -38.04
N LEU A 11 11.05 -2.61 -38.15
CA LEU A 11 11.82 -2.04 -37.04
C LEU A 11 10.99 -1.13 -36.13
N MET A 12 9.91 -0.54 -36.63
CA MET A 12 9.03 0.33 -35.82
C MET A 12 8.05 -0.47 -34.94
N LEU A 13 7.77 -1.72 -35.29
CA LEU A 13 6.86 -2.58 -34.50
C LEU A 13 7.57 -3.37 -33.39
N GLY A 14 8.90 -3.41 -33.39
CA GLY A 14 9.68 -4.11 -32.39
C GLY A 14 9.96 -3.33 -31.10
N GLY A 15 9.52 -2.06 -31.00
CA GLY A 15 9.97 -1.12 -29.97
C GLY A 15 9.08 -0.99 -28.72
N ILE A 16 7.98 -1.73 -28.60
CA ILE A 16 7.10 -1.62 -27.43
C ILE A 16 6.98 -3.00 -26.75
N VAL A 17 8.08 -3.59 -26.40
CA VAL A 17 8.09 -4.54 -25.30
C VAL A 17 8.20 -3.71 -24.04
N GLN A 18 7.08 -3.23 -23.53
CA GLN A 18 7.04 -2.77 -22.15
C GLN A 18 7.42 -3.98 -21.30
N ALA A 19 8.56 -3.92 -20.66
CA ALA A 19 8.90 -4.83 -19.60
C ALA A 19 7.85 -4.63 -18.49
N GLN A 20 6.78 -5.39 -18.52
CA GLN A 20 5.83 -5.48 -17.42
C GLN A 20 6.60 -6.17 -16.30
N GLY A 21 7.09 -5.38 -15.35
CA GLY A 21 7.70 -5.91 -14.14
C GLY A 21 6.74 -6.89 -13.48
N SER A 22 7.23 -8.08 -13.16
CA SER A 22 6.43 -9.07 -12.46
C SER A 22 6.58 -8.90 -10.95
N LEU A 23 5.51 -9.15 -10.20
CA LEU A 23 5.55 -9.20 -8.75
C LEU A 23 5.80 -10.64 -8.30
N GLN A 24 6.84 -10.83 -7.52
CA GLN A 24 7.14 -12.11 -6.89
C GLN A 24 6.90 -12.01 -5.39
N PHE A 25 6.18 -12.99 -4.82
CA PHE A 25 6.00 -13.09 -3.38
C PHE A 25 7.36 -13.08 -2.66
N ASN A 26 7.49 -12.25 -1.64
CA ASN A 26 8.69 -12.18 -0.81
C ASN A 26 8.39 -12.73 0.60
N GLN A 27 7.46 -12.11 1.31
CA GLN A 27 7.11 -12.51 2.68
C GLN A 27 5.73 -12.01 3.09
N ALA A 28 5.19 -12.61 4.15
CA ALA A 28 4.06 -12.03 4.87
C ALA A 28 4.54 -10.81 5.67
N LEU A 29 3.72 -9.78 5.73
CA LEU A 29 3.96 -8.58 6.52
C LEU A 29 3.13 -8.61 7.78
N LEU A 30 3.78 -8.28 8.90
CA LEU A 30 3.14 -7.86 10.13
C LEU A 30 3.87 -6.63 10.65
N LEU A 31 3.21 -5.49 10.61
CA LEU A 31 3.75 -4.20 11.03
C LEU A 31 3.03 -3.78 12.30
N GLU A 32 3.73 -3.78 13.40
CA GLU A 32 3.18 -3.46 14.73
C GLU A 32 3.82 -2.21 15.29
N SER A 33 3.02 -1.42 15.99
CA SER A 33 3.51 -0.29 16.76
C SER A 33 2.74 -0.16 18.07
N SER A 34 3.48 0.04 19.15
CA SER A 34 2.94 0.38 20.47
C SER A 34 2.84 1.88 20.69
N ALA A 35 3.23 2.70 19.74
CA ALA A 35 3.07 4.15 19.81
C ALA A 35 1.59 4.54 19.74
N SER A 36 1.19 5.58 20.47
CA SER A 36 -0.19 6.10 20.42
C SER A 36 -0.50 6.81 19.09
N SER A 37 0.50 7.24 18.37
CA SER A 37 0.40 7.87 17.06
C SER A 37 1.73 7.78 16.33
N CYS A 38 1.67 7.45 15.06
CA CYS A 38 2.84 7.43 14.19
C CYS A 38 2.42 7.61 12.73
N THR A 39 2.41 8.83 12.26
CA THR A 39 1.96 9.18 10.91
C THR A 39 2.94 8.75 9.80
N SER A 40 4.15 8.33 10.17
CA SER A 40 5.23 7.95 9.27
C SER A 40 6.01 6.75 9.82
N CYS A 41 5.31 5.67 10.19
CA CYS A 41 5.89 4.53 10.87
C CYS A 41 6.74 3.64 9.98
N TRP A 42 6.24 3.35 8.80
CA TRP A 42 6.84 2.35 7.93
C TRP A 42 6.94 2.88 6.50
N THR A 43 8.08 2.64 5.89
CA THR A 43 8.33 3.00 4.50
C THR A 43 8.51 1.74 3.68
N VAL A 44 7.82 1.64 2.55
CA VAL A 44 8.01 0.53 1.60
C VAL A 44 9.42 0.59 1.02
N PRO A 45 10.23 -0.47 1.17
CA PRO A 45 11.61 -0.47 0.68
C PRO A 45 11.70 -0.34 -0.84
N ALA A 46 12.85 0.12 -1.33
CA ALA A 46 13.14 0.14 -2.76
C ALA A 46 13.04 -1.27 -3.37
N GLY A 47 12.47 -1.37 -4.56
CA GLY A 47 12.27 -2.66 -5.24
C GLY A 47 11.18 -3.55 -4.62
N LYS A 48 10.38 -3.01 -3.70
CA LYS A 48 9.27 -3.72 -3.06
C LYS A 48 7.94 -3.06 -3.35
N VAL A 49 6.88 -3.87 -3.22
CA VAL A 49 5.49 -3.42 -3.20
C VAL A 49 4.81 -4.12 -2.04
N TRP A 50 4.06 -3.37 -1.26
CA TRP A 50 3.23 -3.93 -0.20
C TRP A 50 1.77 -3.97 -0.61
N LYS A 51 1.13 -5.09 -0.31
CA LYS A 51 -0.32 -5.26 -0.38
C LYS A 51 -0.83 -5.40 1.04
N ILE A 52 -1.33 -4.31 1.61
CA ILE A 52 -1.93 -4.32 2.94
C ILE A 52 -3.35 -4.89 2.82
N THR A 53 -3.63 -5.93 3.57
CA THR A 53 -4.90 -6.67 3.51
C THR A 53 -5.76 -6.47 4.75
N GLY A 54 -5.19 -5.90 5.80
CA GLY A 54 -5.96 -5.61 7.00
C GLY A 54 -5.21 -4.79 8.02
N ILE A 55 -5.96 -4.33 9.00
CA ILE A 55 -5.49 -3.56 10.15
C ILE A 55 -6.19 -4.07 11.41
N SER A 56 -5.47 -4.07 12.51
CA SER A 56 -6.02 -4.20 13.86
C SER A 56 -5.61 -3.00 14.69
N GLY A 57 -6.51 -2.52 15.49
CA GLY A 57 -6.21 -1.46 16.44
C GLY A 57 -7.23 -1.47 17.57
N ASN A 58 -6.76 -1.18 18.76
CA ASN A 58 -7.61 -1.11 19.93
C ASN A 58 -8.03 0.36 20.17
N SER A 59 -8.92 0.86 19.33
CA SER A 59 -9.47 2.21 19.48
C SER A 59 -10.98 2.19 19.42
N THR A 60 -11.64 2.85 20.35
CA THR A 60 -13.10 3.00 20.38
C THR A 60 -13.61 3.96 19.30
N ASN A 61 -12.74 4.83 18.77
CA ASN A 61 -13.10 5.88 17.81
C ASN A 61 -12.59 5.64 16.40
N GLY A 62 -12.12 4.42 16.10
CA GLY A 62 -11.45 4.13 14.85
C GLY A 62 -9.98 4.55 14.85
N VAL A 63 -9.26 4.10 13.84
CA VAL A 63 -7.84 4.39 13.64
C VAL A 63 -7.70 5.21 12.36
N PRO A 64 -7.32 6.49 12.45
CA PRO A 64 -6.99 7.26 11.26
C PRO A 64 -5.78 6.66 10.55
N LEU A 65 -5.94 6.36 9.27
CA LEU A 65 -4.90 5.83 8.39
C LEU A 65 -4.22 6.97 7.64
N TYR A 66 -2.90 6.96 7.65
CA TYR A 66 -2.07 7.90 6.90
C TYR A 66 -1.28 7.18 5.82
N ILE A 67 -1.32 7.71 4.60
CA ILE A 67 -0.43 7.31 3.51
C ILE A 67 0.23 8.56 2.95
N ASN A 68 1.57 8.55 2.92
CA ASN A 68 2.40 9.67 2.47
C ASN A 68 2.02 11.00 3.18
N GLY A 69 1.75 10.93 4.49
CA GLY A 69 1.40 12.08 5.31
C GLY A 69 -0.02 12.62 5.12
N LYS A 70 -0.83 11.96 4.30
CA LYS A 70 -2.24 12.33 4.10
C LYS A 70 -3.14 11.36 4.84
N GLU A 71 -4.08 11.89 5.61
CA GLU A 71 -5.15 11.10 6.20
C GLU A 71 -6.13 10.65 5.13
N LEU A 72 -6.34 9.34 5.04
CA LEU A 72 -7.29 8.76 4.09
C LEU A 72 -8.67 8.51 4.69
N GLY A 73 -8.77 8.53 6.02
CA GLY A 73 -9.99 8.27 6.76
C GLY A 73 -9.77 7.30 7.92
N PHE A 74 -10.86 6.92 8.55
CA PHE A 74 -10.84 6.08 9.73
C PHE A 74 -11.07 4.62 9.36
N ILE A 75 -10.28 3.73 9.95
CA ILE A 75 -10.55 2.31 9.93
C ILE A 75 -11.11 1.95 11.29
N SER A 76 -12.35 1.49 11.32
CA SER A 76 -12.92 0.97 12.55
C SER A 76 -12.95 -0.54 12.51
N PRO A 77 -12.33 -1.21 13.45
CA PRO A 77 -12.49 -2.65 13.64
C PRO A 77 -13.81 -2.99 14.36
N TYR A 78 -14.56 -2.00 14.83
CA TYR A 78 -15.75 -2.22 15.64
C TYR A 78 -16.93 -1.38 15.17
N SER A 79 -18.08 -2.02 14.98
CA SER A 79 -19.36 -1.34 14.78
C SER A 79 -19.87 -0.79 16.10
N SER A 80 -19.47 0.40 16.48
CA SER A 80 -20.16 1.15 17.54
C SER A 80 -21.11 2.15 16.88
N ASN A 81 -22.28 2.27 17.46
CA ASN A 81 -23.44 3.05 17.01
C ASN A 81 -23.23 4.58 16.94
N SER A 82 -22.08 5.08 16.57
CA SER A 82 -21.85 6.51 16.45
C SER A 82 -21.61 6.91 14.99
N LEU A 83 -22.59 7.50 14.53
CA LEU A 83 -22.90 8.43 13.45
C LEU A 83 -21.68 9.09 12.79
N ASN A 84 -21.61 8.94 11.44
CA ASN A 84 -20.87 9.81 10.52
C ASN A 84 -19.35 9.69 10.45
N PHE A 85 -18.77 8.52 10.60
CA PHE A 85 -17.39 8.30 10.18
C PHE A 85 -17.33 7.66 8.80
N ASN A 86 -16.56 8.24 7.89
CA ASN A 86 -16.20 7.61 6.63
C ASN A 86 -15.27 6.43 6.92
N TYR A 87 -15.84 5.26 7.12
CA TYR A 87 -15.06 4.05 7.27
C TYR A 87 -14.46 3.67 5.92
N LEU A 88 -13.14 3.64 5.86
CA LEU A 88 -12.45 3.07 4.71
C LEU A 88 -12.57 1.54 4.77
N THR A 89 -13.42 0.99 3.93
CA THR A 89 -13.49 -0.46 3.68
C THR A 89 -12.64 -0.84 2.45
N VAL A 90 -11.56 -0.13 2.20
CA VAL A 90 -10.83 -0.18 0.92
C VAL A 90 -9.58 -1.07 1.03
N PHE A 91 -9.71 -2.24 1.63
CA PHE A 91 -8.67 -3.26 1.51
C PHE A 91 -8.93 -4.17 0.30
N PRO A 92 -7.90 -4.60 -0.40
CA PRO A 92 -6.48 -4.35 -0.15
C PRO A 92 -6.00 -2.99 -0.66
N ILE A 93 -5.01 -2.41 0.06
CA ILE A 93 -4.31 -1.21 -0.36
C ILE A 93 -2.94 -1.62 -0.91
N TRP A 94 -2.61 -1.16 -2.11
CA TRP A 94 -1.32 -1.38 -2.74
C TRP A 94 -0.42 -0.18 -2.54
N LEU A 95 0.76 -0.40 -1.97
CA LEU A 95 1.76 0.63 -1.66
C LEU A 95 3.03 0.36 -2.46
N PRO A 96 3.35 1.19 -3.47
CA PRO A 96 4.61 1.09 -4.20
C PRO A 96 5.81 1.51 -3.32
N ALA A 97 7.01 1.19 -3.79
CA ALA A 97 8.26 1.59 -3.15
C ALA A 97 8.27 3.08 -2.81
N GLY A 98 8.78 3.43 -1.62
CA GLY A 98 8.82 4.80 -1.12
C GLY A 98 7.52 5.29 -0.47
N SER A 99 6.42 4.55 -0.56
CA SER A 99 5.19 4.89 0.17
C SER A 99 5.42 4.81 1.67
N ILE A 100 4.83 5.74 2.41
CA ILE A 100 4.91 5.80 3.86
C ILE A 100 3.55 5.48 4.46
N LEU A 101 3.51 4.50 5.34
CA LEU A 101 2.30 4.07 6.05
C LEU A 101 2.36 4.51 7.51
N GLY A 102 1.26 5.02 8.02
CA GLY A 102 1.15 5.45 9.41
C GLY A 102 -0.28 5.45 9.92
N PHE A 103 -0.42 5.82 11.18
CA PHE A 103 -1.70 5.91 11.88
C PHE A 103 -1.63 7.00 12.96
N SER A 104 -2.77 7.39 13.51
CA SER A 104 -2.80 8.35 14.64
C SER A 104 -3.90 8.05 15.66
N ASN A 105 -3.82 8.75 16.80
CA ASN A 105 -4.87 8.84 17.82
C ASN A 105 -5.42 7.51 18.38
N LEU A 106 -4.55 6.55 18.64
CA LEU A 106 -4.97 5.31 19.30
C LEU A 106 -5.26 5.47 20.81
N GLY A 107 -4.93 6.61 21.39
CA GLY A 107 -4.96 6.84 22.82
C GLY A 107 -3.79 6.17 23.57
N SER A 108 -3.72 6.36 24.88
CA SER A 108 -2.68 5.74 25.71
C SER A 108 -2.87 4.22 25.79
N ASN A 109 -1.77 3.47 25.79
CA ASN A 109 -1.72 2.01 25.89
C ASN A 109 -2.46 1.24 24.79
N ARG A 110 -2.36 1.69 23.55
CA ARG A 110 -3.01 1.04 22.42
C ARG A 110 -1.99 0.73 21.32
N ASN A 111 -2.24 -0.37 20.64
CA ASN A 111 -1.40 -0.86 19.57
C ASN A 111 -2.15 -0.79 18.24
N ALA A 112 -1.43 -0.50 17.17
CA ALA A 112 -1.89 -0.73 15.82
C ALA A 112 -1.04 -1.81 15.17
N ALA A 113 -1.68 -2.67 14.41
CA ALA A 113 -1.02 -3.66 13.57
C ALA A 113 -1.61 -3.64 12.17
N PHE A 114 -0.74 -3.66 11.18
CA PHE A 114 -1.11 -3.86 9.78
C PHE A 114 -0.56 -5.20 9.32
N TRP A 115 -1.31 -5.91 8.52
CA TRP A 115 -0.84 -7.15 7.90
C TRP A 115 -1.09 -7.16 6.41
N GLY A 116 -0.27 -7.93 5.72
CA GLY A 116 -0.33 -8.00 4.28
C GLY A 116 0.75 -8.88 3.70
N ILE A 117 1.14 -8.56 2.49
CA ILE A 117 2.14 -9.29 1.72
C ILE A 117 3.13 -8.30 1.12
N GLU A 118 4.41 -8.64 1.22
CA GLU A 118 5.47 -7.96 0.49
C GLU A 118 5.82 -8.74 -0.76
N PHE A 119 5.94 -8.03 -1.87
CA PHE A 119 6.38 -8.54 -3.16
C PHE A 119 7.71 -7.90 -3.57
N ASN A 120 8.56 -8.67 -4.24
CA ASN A 120 9.66 -8.16 -5.02
C ASN A 120 9.14 -7.66 -6.37
N VAL A 121 9.65 -6.51 -6.81
CA VAL A 121 9.47 -6.05 -8.19
C VAL A 121 10.63 -6.61 -9.01
N ILE A 122 10.32 -7.46 -9.96
CA ILE A 122 11.30 -8.03 -10.88
C ILE A 122 11.19 -7.25 -12.18
N PRO A 123 12.31 -6.66 -12.65
CA PRO A 123 12.33 -5.91 -13.91
C PRO A 123 12.05 -6.78 -15.14
#